data_3022a201c3ca8b9fc166c8bae6b11c67
#
_entry.id   3022a201c3ca8b9fc166c8bae6b11c67
#
_cell.length_a   1.000
_cell.length_b   1.000
_cell.length_c   1.000
_cell.angle_alpha   90.00
_cell.angle_beta   90.00
_cell.angle_gamma   90.00
#
_symmetry.space_group_name_H-M   'P 1'
#
loop_
_entity.id
_entity.type
_entity.pdbx_description
1 polymer ?
#
loop_
_entity_poly.entity_id
_entity_poly.type
_entity_poly.pdbx_seq_one_letter_code
_entity_poly.pdbx_strand_id
1 'polypeptide(L)'
;MKTIILHSQDLALAQNLSSNLNGELEQRKNHFRIHTKLSFNLEQLRQSNRVDLNLFKDNFNYSEIGLFVSDMDSTLVTIETIDEIAKLVGIENEVSSITKKTMLGYQDFSSSF
;
A
#
# COMPACT_ATOMS: atom_id res chain seq x y z
N MET A 1 12.14 -18.86 7.92
CA MET A 1 10.99 -18.85 7.01
C MET A 1 10.76 -17.40 6.62
N LYS A 2 10.32 -17.10 5.40
CA LYS A 2 10.01 -15.73 4.96
C LYS A 2 8.52 -15.64 4.73
N THR A 3 7.91 -14.53 5.13
CA THR A 3 6.49 -14.26 4.91
C THR A 3 6.32 -13.10 3.94
N ILE A 4 5.69 -13.36 2.81
CA ILE A 4 5.32 -12.34 1.82
C ILE A 4 3.87 -11.94 2.08
N ILE A 5 3.60 -10.65 2.12
CA ILE A 5 2.24 -10.09 2.15
C ILE A 5 1.87 -9.69 0.73
N LEU A 6 0.83 -10.29 0.19
CA LEU A 6 0.23 -9.93 -1.10
C LEU A 6 -0.98 -9.04 -0.87
N HIS A 7 -0.89 -7.77 -1.24
CA HIS A 7 -1.97 -6.80 -1.15
C HIS A 7 -2.96 -6.94 -2.31
N SER A 8 -3.71 -8.03 -2.30
CA SER A 8 -4.72 -8.36 -3.31
C SER A 8 -5.84 -9.18 -2.67
N GLN A 9 -6.99 -9.21 -3.30
CA GLN A 9 -8.09 -10.11 -2.98
C GLN A 9 -8.26 -11.21 -4.04
N ASP A 10 -7.39 -11.25 -5.05
CA ASP A 10 -7.39 -12.26 -6.10
C ASP A 10 -6.80 -13.58 -5.58
N LEU A 11 -7.68 -14.53 -5.30
CA LEU A 11 -7.31 -15.86 -4.80
C LEU A 11 -6.50 -16.66 -5.83
N ALA A 12 -6.84 -16.54 -7.12
CA ALA A 12 -6.14 -17.30 -8.17
C ALA A 12 -4.69 -16.84 -8.30
N LEU A 13 -4.46 -15.53 -8.23
CA LEU A 13 -3.11 -14.96 -8.17
C LEU A 13 -2.35 -15.41 -6.93
N ALA A 14 -2.99 -15.41 -5.76
CA ALA A 14 -2.38 -15.84 -4.51
C ALA A 14 -1.98 -17.32 -4.55
N GLN A 15 -2.83 -18.19 -5.09
CA GLN A 15 -2.54 -19.60 -5.27
C GLN A 15 -1.39 -19.84 -6.25
N ASN A 16 -1.37 -19.11 -7.36
CA ASN A 16 -0.29 -19.20 -8.35
C ASN A 16 1.07 -18.80 -7.73
N LEU A 17 1.12 -17.66 -7.06
CA LEU A 17 2.33 -17.19 -6.38
C LEU A 17 2.78 -18.16 -5.26
N SER A 18 1.85 -18.68 -4.48
CA SER A 18 2.14 -19.67 -3.44
C SER A 18 2.74 -20.94 -4.01
N SER A 19 2.19 -21.45 -5.11
CA SER A 19 2.70 -22.64 -5.80
C SER A 19 4.10 -22.40 -6.38
N ASN A 20 4.33 -21.27 -7.04
CA ASN A 20 5.63 -20.91 -7.62
C ASN A 20 6.73 -20.73 -6.56
N LEU A 21 6.35 -20.31 -5.37
CA LEU A 21 7.26 -20.11 -4.24
C LEU A 21 7.34 -21.34 -3.32
N ASN A 22 6.65 -22.43 -3.66
CA ASN A 22 6.52 -23.63 -2.82
C ASN A 22 6.20 -23.22 -1.38
N GLY A 23 5.22 -22.30 -1.25
CA GLY A 23 4.84 -21.66 -0.01
C GLY A 23 3.47 -22.10 0.48
N GLU A 24 3.25 -21.93 1.78
CA GLU A 24 1.94 -22.09 2.41
C GLU A 24 1.15 -20.79 2.30
N LEU A 25 -0.09 -20.88 1.81
CA LEU A 25 -0.98 -19.74 1.62
C LEU A 25 -1.89 -19.55 2.84
N GLU A 26 -1.87 -18.36 3.43
CA GLU A 26 -2.77 -17.93 4.49
C GLU A 26 -3.64 -16.78 3.99
N GLN A 27 -4.97 -16.94 4.03
CA GLN A 27 -5.91 -15.87 3.69
C GLN A 27 -6.20 -15.00 4.90
N ARG A 28 -6.15 -13.69 4.72
CA ARG A 28 -6.56 -12.66 5.67
C ARG A 28 -7.71 -11.84 5.11
N LYS A 29 -8.30 -10.96 5.92
CA LYS A 29 -9.48 -10.17 5.53
C LYS A 29 -9.25 -9.35 4.24
N ASN A 30 -8.09 -8.70 4.09
CA ASN A 30 -7.81 -7.76 3.01
C ASN A 30 -6.52 -8.10 2.23
N HIS A 31 -5.87 -9.22 2.53
CA HIS A 31 -4.61 -9.60 1.90
C HIS A 31 -4.36 -11.11 2.06
N PHE A 32 -3.37 -11.63 1.36
CA PHE A 32 -2.85 -12.98 1.57
C PHE A 32 -1.44 -12.92 2.15
N ARG A 33 -1.08 -13.97 2.87
CA ARG A 33 0.28 -14.23 3.32
C ARG A 33 0.78 -15.52 2.69
N ILE A 34 2.01 -15.48 2.20
CA ILE A 34 2.68 -16.65 1.61
C ILE A 34 3.93 -16.91 2.44
N HIS A 35 3.95 -18.04 3.13
CA HIS A 35 5.06 -18.48 3.97
C HIS A 35 5.95 -19.41 3.17
N THR A 36 7.20 -18.99 2.89
CA THR A 36 8.12 -19.79 2.08
C THR A 36 9.52 -19.88 2.69
N LYS A 37 10.22 -20.95 2.35
CA LYS A 37 11.65 -21.13 2.65
C LYS A 37 12.53 -20.83 1.43
N LEU A 38 11.94 -20.67 0.25
CA LEU A 38 12.68 -20.36 -0.97
C LEU A 38 13.31 -18.96 -0.94
N SER A 39 14.40 -18.81 -1.63
CA SER A 39 14.97 -17.51 -1.95
C SER A 39 14.27 -16.94 -3.17
N PHE A 40 13.94 -15.67 -3.14
CA PHE A 40 13.27 -14.96 -4.22
C PHE A 40 13.76 -13.51 -4.27
N ASN A 41 13.58 -12.90 -5.45
CA ASN A 41 13.75 -11.45 -5.62
C ASN A 41 12.36 -10.80 -5.56
N LEU A 42 12.11 -10.03 -4.48
CA LEU A 42 10.81 -9.40 -4.23
C LEU A 42 10.44 -8.41 -5.35
N GLU A 43 11.41 -7.63 -5.83
CA GLU A 43 11.17 -6.64 -6.87
C GLU A 43 10.80 -7.30 -8.21
N GLN A 44 11.48 -8.38 -8.57
CA GLN A 44 11.13 -9.16 -9.74
C GLN A 44 9.71 -9.74 -9.66
N LEU A 45 9.31 -10.23 -8.47
CA LEU A 45 7.95 -10.73 -8.24
C LEU A 45 6.90 -9.63 -8.40
N ARG A 46 7.16 -8.44 -7.88
CA ARG A 46 6.28 -7.26 -8.04
C ARG A 46 6.07 -6.92 -9.51
N GLN A 47 7.17 -6.77 -10.24
CA GLN A 47 7.15 -6.38 -11.65
C GLN A 47 6.47 -7.44 -12.54
N SER A 48 6.81 -8.71 -12.33
CA SER A 48 6.26 -9.82 -13.13
C SER A 48 4.76 -10.01 -12.94
N ASN A 49 4.26 -9.77 -11.74
CA ASN A 49 2.85 -9.99 -11.40
C ASN A 49 2.04 -8.70 -11.36
N ARG A 50 2.69 -7.52 -11.43
CA ARG A 50 2.08 -6.18 -11.34
C ARG A 50 1.21 -6.03 -10.08
N VAL A 51 1.75 -6.42 -8.94
CA VAL A 51 1.06 -6.41 -7.64
C VAL A 51 1.94 -5.86 -6.55
N ASP A 52 1.30 -5.34 -5.51
CA ASP A 52 1.98 -4.91 -4.30
C ASP A 52 2.30 -6.11 -3.41
N LEU A 53 3.59 -6.28 -3.17
CA LEU A 53 4.12 -7.31 -2.28
C LEU A 53 5.02 -6.68 -1.22
N ASN A 54 4.90 -7.11 0.00
CA ASN A 54 5.81 -6.74 1.08
C ASN A 54 6.41 -7.98 1.73
N LEU A 55 7.67 -7.85 2.15
CA LEU A 55 8.32 -8.87 2.96
C LEU A 55 8.08 -8.57 4.44
N PHE A 56 7.44 -9.50 5.13
CA PHE A 56 7.29 -9.43 6.58
C PHE A 56 8.46 -10.17 7.24
N LYS A 57 9.11 -9.51 8.19
CA LYS A 57 10.23 -10.13 8.94
C LYS A 57 9.68 -11.13 9.95
N ASP A 58 10.18 -12.34 9.94
CA ASP A 58 9.71 -13.44 10.80
C ASP A 58 9.82 -13.15 12.31
N ASN A 59 10.74 -12.28 12.69
CA ASN A 59 10.98 -11.89 14.08
C ASN A 59 10.43 -10.49 14.41
N PHE A 60 9.48 -9.97 13.62
CA PHE A 60 8.87 -8.69 13.91
C PHE A 60 8.01 -8.77 15.19
N ASN A 61 8.37 -7.97 16.16
CA ASN A 61 7.67 -7.88 17.43
C ASN A 61 7.09 -6.48 17.61
N TYR A 62 5.78 -6.37 17.66
CA TYR A 62 5.08 -5.09 17.84
C TYR A 62 5.48 -4.38 19.13
N SER A 63 5.82 -5.13 20.19
CA SER A 63 6.24 -4.56 21.49
C SER A 63 7.60 -3.87 21.45
N GLU A 64 8.38 -4.07 20.38
CA GLU A 64 9.71 -3.48 20.20
C GLU A 64 9.68 -2.23 19.31
N ILE A 65 8.49 -1.81 18.86
CA ILE A 65 8.35 -0.57 18.08
C ILE A 65 8.62 0.62 18.99
N GLY A 66 9.74 1.31 18.77
CA GLY A 66 10.11 2.53 19.49
C GLY A 66 9.57 3.81 18.86
N LEU A 67 9.26 3.79 17.55
CA LEU A 67 8.73 4.94 16.81
C LEU A 67 7.78 4.45 15.72
N PHE A 68 6.61 5.06 15.65
CA PHE A 68 5.66 4.91 14.55
C PHE A 68 5.53 6.24 13.81
N VAL A 69 5.74 6.23 12.51
CA VAL A 69 5.58 7.41 11.64
C VAL A 69 4.54 7.06 10.57
N SER A 70 3.56 7.92 10.40
CA SER A 70 2.52 7.75 9.41
C SER A 70 2.21 9.08 8.73
N ASP A 71 1.88 9.02 7.47
CA ASP A 71 1.17 10.08 6.78
C ASP A 71 -0.24 10.21 7.33
N MET A 72 -0.84 11.38 7.21
CA MET A 72 -2.16 11.66 7.81
C MET A 72 -3.28 11.53 6.78
N ASP A 73 -3.23 12.35 5.73
CA ASP A 73 -4.30 12.45 4.75
C ASP A 73 -4.39 11.19 3.89
N SER A 74 -5.58 10.67 3.67
CA SER A 74 -5.84 9.40 2.98
C SER A 74 -5.09 8.18 3.54
N THR A 75 -4.44 8.31 4.70
CA THR A 75 -3.68 7.24 5.39
C THR A 75 -4.23 6.96 6.78
N LEU A 76 -4.11 7.90 7.73
CA LEU A 76 -4.72 7.78 9.07
C LEU A 76 -6.18 8.24 9.07
N VAL A 77 -6.51 9.22 8.25
CA VAL A 77 -7.86 9.72 8.01
C VAL A 77 -8.24 9.42 6.55
N THR A 78 -9.53 9.33 6.28
CA THR A 78 -10.07 9.03 4.94
C THR A 78 -10.37 10.27 4.10
N ILE A 79 -9.87 11.42 4.52
CA ILE A 79 -10.11 12.74 3.91
C ILE A 79 -8.79 13.38 3.51
N GLU A 80 -8.89 14.37 2.63
CA GLU A 80 -7.83 15.33 2.33
C GLU A 80 -8.08 16.60 3.16
N THR A 81 -7.20 16.93 4.08
CA THR A 81 -7.40 18.04 5.04
C THR A 81 -7.59 19.37 4.33
N ILE A 82 -6.86 19.62 3.24
CA ILE A 82 -6.96 20.86 2.47
C ILE A 82 -8.34 21.00 1.79
N ASP A 83 -8.93 19.91 1.32
CA ASP A 83 -10.27 19.91 0.72
C ASP A 83 -11.34 20.22 1.77
N GLU A 84 -11.20 19.70 3.00
CA GLU A 84 -12.13 19.99 4.09
C GLU A 84 -12.04 21.47 4.54
N ILE A 85 -10.83 22.04 4.59
CA ILE A 85 -10.66 23.49 4.87
C ILE A 85 -11.30 24.32 3.74
N ALA A 86 -11.10 23.94 2.48
CA ALA A 86 -11.67 24.63 1.32
C ALA A 86 -13.21 24.66 1.35
N LYS A 87 -13.86 23.59 1.82
CA LYS A 87 -15.32 23.56 2.06
C LYS A 87 -15.76 24.61 3.06
N LEU A 88 -15.02 24.76 4.16
CA LEU A 88 -15.37 25.76 5.20
C LEU A 88 -15.31 27.21 4.71
N VAL A 89 -14.43 27.49 3.76
CA VAL A 89 -14.27 28.85 3.18
C VAL A 89 -14.96 29.02 1.82
N GLY A 90 -15.63 28.00 1.31
CA GLY A 90 -16.46 28.07 0.11
C GLY A 90 -15.71 28.02 -1.23
N ILE A 91 -14.45 27.55 -1.25
CA ILE A 91 -13.60 27.40 -2.46
C ILE A 91 -13.30 25.93 -2.79
N GLU A 92 -14.14 25.02 -2.35
CA GLU A 92 -13.97 23.57 -2.49
C GLU A 92 -13.70 23.14 -3.93
N ASN A 93 -14.48 23.64 -4.89
CA ASN A 93 -14.36 23.23 -6.29
C ASN A 93 -13.02 23.60 -6.92
N GLU A 94 -12.46 24.75 -6.54
CA GLU A 94 -11.17 25.24 -7.03
C GLU A 94 -10.03 24.39 -6.47
N VAL A 95 -10.00 24.21 -5.17
CA VAL A 95 -8.97 23.44 -4.47
C VAL A 95 -9.00 21.97 -4.90
N SER A 96 -10.16 21.33 -4.89
CA SER A 96 -10.29 19.91 -5.29
C SER A 96 -9.85 19.67 -6.74
N SER A 97 -10.07 20.64 -7.65
CA SER A 97 -9.59 20.57 -9.02
C SER A 97 -8.04 20.57 -9.08
N ILE A 98 -7.39 21.41 -8.26
CA ILE A 98 -5.92 21.51 -8.19
C ILE A 98 -5.35 20.23 -7.58
N THR A 99 -5.86 19.82 -6.42
CA THR A 99 -5.44 18.59 -5.71
C THR A 99 -5.50 17.38 -6.64
N LYS A 100 -6.62 17.21 -7.36
CA LYS A 100 -6.80 16.11 -8.29
C LYS A 100 -5.77 16.12 -9.44
N LYS A 101 -5.47 17.28 -10.02
CA LYS A 101 -4.47 17.41 -11.08
C LYS A 101 -3.07 17.06 -10.58
N THR A 102 -2.72 17.51 -9.37
CA THR A 102 -1.43 17.23 -8.74
C THR A 102 -1.27 15.75 -8.45
N MET A 103 -2.28 15.10 -7.86
CA MET A 103 -2.26 13.66 -7.57
C MET A 103 -2.17 12.79 -8.84
N LEU A 104 -2.75 13.24 -9.95
CA LEU A 104 -2.65 12.57 -11.24
C LEU A 104 -1.33 12.85 -11.98
N GLY A 105 -0.46 13.70 -11.41
CA GLY A 105 0.83 14.07 -12.03
C GLY A 105 0.73 15.05 -13.19
N TYR A 106 -0.42 15.71 -13.37
CA TYR A 106 -0.59 16.73 -14.40
C TYR A 106 -0.05 18.11 -13.99
N GLN A 107 0.23 18.28 -12.70
CA GLN A 107 0.78 19.49 -12.12
C GLN A 107 1.78 19.11 -11.03
N ASP A 108 2.92 19.80 -10.97
CA ASP A 108 3.86 19.56 -9.88
C ASP A 108 3.39 20.26 -8.59
N PHE A 109 3.90 19.77 -7.46
CA PHE A 109 3.50 20.25 -6.13
C PHE A 109 3.81 21.74 -5.95
N SER A 110 4.94 22.22 -6.47
CA SER A 110 5.35 23.63 -6.32
C SER A 110 4.42 24.59 -7.05
N SER A 111 3.83 24.19 -8.17
CA SER A 111 2.88 25.00 -8.95
C SER A 111 1.42 24.86 -8.49
N SER A 112 1.14 24.00 -7.50
CA SER A 112 -0.20 23.83 -6.92
C SER A 112 -0.46 24.76 -5.71
N PHE A 113 0.57 25.46 -5.25
CA PHE A 113 0.52 26.49 -4.22
C PHE A 113 0.88 27.84 -4.82
#